data_b63e06c026287d5c83646f22db2620c0
#
_entry.id   b63e06c026287d5c83646f22db2620c0
#
_cell.length_a   1.000
_cell.length_b   1.000
_cell.length_c   1.000
_cell.angle_alpha   90.00
_cell.angle_beta   90.00
_cell.angle_gamma   90.00
#
_symmetry.space_group_name_H-M   'P 1'
#
loop_
_entity.id
_entity.type
_entity.pdbx_description
1 polymer ?
#
loop_
_entity_poly.entity_id
_entity_poly.type
_entity_poly.pdbx_seq_one_letter_code
_entity_poly.pdbx_strand_id
1 'polypeptide(L)'
;MNLKPLLRRCPVCDCAEGEVLHTQRFILADNHPLKDGYDVVCCARCGFCFADTAATQRDYDEFYANFSKYADSKTSTGGGAMPWDLERLSVMAAEIARIKPDRAARILDMGCANGGLLRALRDLGFTRLCGIDPSPACAEQTRRASGADAFAGSLFNMPAEAGMFDGMILSHVLEHIRDLKPALVEMRRFLNPGAWLYVETPDASRYKDHLISPFQDFNTEHINHFSVQCMVNLLAQCGFTSFAQGQKTILSAPNMPYPALFVFADLAPGGATHAVVKDETLKRSLVEYISVSRRSLDGIEAQLQAAIRAHPELIVWGTGQLTMKLLAETSLGRANIVAFTDSNPTNQGKLLRGVPVVAPQSLTARDVPILVASTINADSILASIQQLNLPNPVIRLSAS
;
A
#
# COMPACT_ATOMS: atom_id res chain seq x y z
N MET A 1 8.20 3.60 -29.40
CA MET A 1 7.86 3.94 -27.99
C MET A 1 7.27 5.33 -27.99
N ASN A 2 6.03 5.50 -27.53
CA ASN A 2 5.43 6.84 -27.38
C ASN A 2 5.82 7.40 -26.02
N LEU A 3 6.93 8.16 -25.99
CA LEU A 3 7.31 8.90 -24.79
C LEU A 3 6.42 10.14 -24.66
N LYS A 4 6.02 10.44 -23.42
CA LYS A 4 5.30 11.68 -23.08
C LYS A 4 6.08 12.47 -22.03
N PRO A 5 5.90 13.79 -21.96
CA PRO A 5 6.27 14.57 -20.78
C PRO A 5 5.50 14.06 -19.55
N LEU A 6 6.21 13.96 -18.42
CA LEU A 6 5.65 13.49 -17.15
C LEU A 6 5.14 14.68 -16.33
N LEU A 7 3.99 14.51 -15.68
CA LEU A 7 3.47 15.43 -14.66
C LEU A 7 4.36 15.43 -13.41
N ARG A 8 4.79 14.21 -13.03
CA ARG A 8 5.73 13.96 -11.93
C ARG A 8 7.05 13.50 -12.53
N ARG A 9 8.13 14.30 -12.39
CA ARG A 9 9.46 13.83 -12.78
C ARG A 9 9.77 12.51 -12.11
N CYS A 10 10.53 11.64 -12.78
CA CYS A 10 10.92 10.34 -12.23
C CYS A 10 11.53 10.51 -10.83
N PRO A 11 10.93 9.91 -9.77
CA PRO A 11 11.39 10.12 -8.41
C PRO A 11 12.76 9.48 -8.10
N VAL A 12 13.30 8.67 -9.02
CA VAL A 12 14.63 8.05 -8.89
C VAL A 12 15.69 8.87 -9.61
N CYS A 13 15.47 9.30 -10.86
CA CYS A 13 16.53 9.90 -11.68
C CYS A 13 16.20 11.28 -12.26
N ASP A 14 15.08 11.90 -11.88
CA ASP A 14 14.61 13.24 -12.32
C ASP A 14 14.37 13.36 -13.84
N CYS A 15 14.30 12.25 -14.58
CA CYS A 15 13.93 12.27 -15.99
C CYS A 15 12.50 12.82 -16.14
N ALA A 16 12.29 13.67 -17.15
CA ALA A 16 11.00 14.32 -17.41
C ALA A 16 10.14 13.57 -18.44
N GLU A 17 10.60 12.42 -18.94
CA GLU A 17 9.94 11.65 -19.99
C GLU A 17 9.73 10.19 -19.57
N GLY A 18 8.61 9.62 -19.99
CA GLY A 18 8.26 8.22 -19.73
C GLY A 18 7.27 7.68 -20.75
N GLU A 19 7.13 6.37 -20.75
CA GLU A 19 6.16 5.63 -21.55
C GLU A 19 4.97 5.24 -20.70
N VAL A 20 3.74 5.50 -21.15
CA VAL A 20 2.51 5.05 -20.48
C VAL A 20 2.33 3.56 -20.68
N LEU A 21 2.24 2.82 -19.60
CA LEU A 21 1.97 1.38 -19.61
C LEU A 21 0.48 1.09 -19.41
N HIS A 22 -0.20 1.88 -18.56
CA HIS A 22 -1.60 1.72 -18.22
C HIS A 22 -2.17 3.04 -17.70
N THR A 23 -3.45 3.30 -17.98
CA THR A 23 -4.20 4.38 -17.33
C THR A 23 -5.15 3.78 -16.31
N GLN A 24 -4.95 4.10 -15.04
CA GLN A 24 -5.77 3.65 -13.92
C GLN A 24 -6.84 4.68 -13.60
N ARG A 25 -8.09 4.22 -13.38
CA ARG A 25 -9.23 5.07 -13.04
C ARG A 25 -9.99 4.53 -11.83
N PHE A 26 -10.58 5.45 -11.07
CA PHE A 26 -11.37 5.16 -9.88
C PHE A 26 -12.61 6.05 -9.84
N ILE A 27 -13.67 5.57 -9.19
CA ILE A 27 -14.72 6.43 -8.65
C ILE A 27 -14.44 6.55 -7.15
N LEU A 28 -14.03 7.72 -6.71
CA LEU A 28 -13.74 8.01 -5.30
C LEU A 28 -14.97 8.58 -4.60
N ALA A 29 -15.00 8.48 -3.27
CA ALA A 29 -16.03 9.14 -2.46
C ALA A 29 -15.94 10.67 -2.61
N ASP A 30 -17.05 11.38 -2.36
CA ASP A 30 -17.08 12.82 -2.40
C ASP A 30 -16.05 13.42 -1.42
N ASN A 31 -15.39 14.50 -1.83
CA ASN A 31 -14.32 15.19 -1.07
C ASN A 31 -13.06 14.34 -0.81
N HIS A 32 -12.82 13.30 -1.60
CA HIS A 32 -11.59 12.54 -1.50
C HIS A 32 -10.37 13.38 -1.94
N PRO A 33 -9.27 13.46 -1.16
CA PRO A 33 -8.14 14.35 -1.47
C PRO A 33 -7.34 13.89 -2.71
N LEU A 34 -7.33 12.59 -3.00
CA LEU A 34 -6.61 12.06 -4.16
C LEU A 34 -7.44 12.19 -5.43
N LYS A 35 -6.76 12.12 -6.58
CA LYS A 35 -7.40 12.19 -7.90
C LYS A 35 -8.03 10.85 -8.30
N ASP A 36 -9.01 10.90 -9.18
CA ASP A 36 -9.81 9.79 -9.70
C ASP A 36 -9.04 8.88 -10.68
N GLY A 37 -7.75 9.09 -10.84
CA GLY A 37 -6.88 8.25 -11.68
C GLY A 37 -5.48 8.81 -11.88
N TYR A 38 -4.66 8.01 -12.56
CA TYR A 38 -3.29 8.34 -12.95
C TYR A 38 -2.81 7.42 -14.08
N ASP A 39 -1.75 7.83 -14.78
CA ASP A 39 -1.04 6.95 -15.68
C ASP A 39 0.06 6.19 -14.94
N VAL A 40 0.10 4.87 -15.07
CA VAL A 40 1.27 4.07 -14.71
C VAL A 40 2.29 4.23 -15.83
N VAL A 41 3.44 4.81 -15.51
CA VAL A 41 4.49 5.13 -16.49
C VAL A 41 5.79 4.41 -16.18
N CYS A 42 6.58 4.14 -17.23
CA CYS A 42 7.95 3.67 -17.10
C CYS A 42 8.89 4.81 -17.52
N CYS A 43 9.81 5.17 -16.64
CA CYS A 43 10.82 6.20 -16.89
C CYS A 43 11.73 5.83 -18.08
N ALA A 44 11.89 6.74 -19.03
CA ALA A 44 12.72 6.53 -20.22
C ALA A 44 14.20 6.29 -19.90
N ARG A 45 14.72 6.88 -18.79
CA ARG A 45 16.14 6.83 -18.42
C ARG A 45 16.47 5.61 -17.55
N CYS A 46 15.76 5.43 -16.42
CA CYS A 46 16.15 4.42 -15.42
C CYS A 46 15.25 3.18 -15.38
N GLY A 47 14.14 3.15 -16.12
CA GLY A 47 13.20 2.03 -16.11
C GLY A 47 12.29 1.95 -14.88
N PHE A 48 12.38 2.89 -13.92
CA PHE A 48 11.49 2.93 -12.77
C PHE A 48 10.04 3.16 -13.21
N CYS A 49 9.12 2.40 -12.61
CA CYS A 49 7.70 2.49 -12.91
C CYS A 49 6.93 3.10 -11.73
N PHE A 50 6.03 4.04 -12.03
CA PHE A 50 5.32 4.80 -10.99
C PHE A 50 4.04 5.43 -11.52
N ALA A 51 3.18 5.89 -10.61
CA ALA A 51 2.00 6.68 -10.93
C ALA A 51 2.40 8.12 -11.30
N ASP A 52 2.13 8.51 -12.54
CA ASP A 52 2.26 9.90 -13.03
C ASP A 52 0.97 10.65 -12.67
N THR A 53 0.85 11.02 -11.41
CA THR A 53 -0.34 11.66 -10.82
C THR A 53 -0.19 13.16 -10.68
N ALA A 54 -1.30 13.89 -10.84
CA ALA A 54 -1.40 15.32 -10.52
C ALA A 54 -1.54 15.58 -9.01
N ALA A 55 -1.80 14.55 -8.18
CA ALA A 55 -1.85 14.69 -6.74
C ALA A 55 -0.48 15.08 -6.18
N THR A 56 -0.47 15.98 -5.21
CA THR A 56 0.74 16.48 -4.53
C THR A 56 1.06 15.62 -3.29
N GLN A 57 2.25 15.79 -2.70
CA GLN A 57 2.56 15.15 -1.41
C GLN A 57 1.56 15.55 -0.32
N ARG A 58 1.13 16.83 -0.31
CA ARG A 58 0.12 17.31 0.64
C ARG A 58 -1.23 16.59 0.52
N ASP A 59 -1.66 16.25 -0.71
CA ASP A 59 -2.91 15.49 -0.92
C ASP A 59 -2.79 14.07 -0.33
N TYR A 60 -1.59 13.46 -0.42
CA TYR A 60 -1.31 12.17 0.24
C TYR A 60 -1.23 12.29 1.77
N ASP A 61 -0.60 13.34 2.29
CA ASP A 61 -0.55 13.60 3.74
C ASP A 61 -1.97 13.78 4.31
N GLU A 62 -2.84 14.52 3.61
CA GLU A 62 -4.25 14.69 3.98
C GLU A 62 -5.01 13.35 3.91
N PHE A 63 -4.75 12.55 2.89
CA PHE A 63 -5.33 11.20 2.77
C PHE A 63 -4.97 10.33 3.97
N TYR A 64 -3.69 10.25 4.34
CA TYR A 64 -3.25 9.42 5.48
C TYR A 64 -3.76 9.95 6.82
N ALA A 65 -3.90 11.25 6.98
CA ALA A 65 -4.44 11.84 8.20
C ALA A 65 -5.93 11.53 8.42
N ASN A 66 -6.75 11.49 7.34
CA ASN A 66 -8.21 11.52 7.46
C ASN A 66 -8.94 10.31 6.85
N PHE A 67 -8.30 9.57 5.94
CA PHE A 67 -8.95 8.51 5.15
C PHE A 67 -8.26 7.14 5.30
N SER A 68 -7.12 7.08 5.99
CA SER A 68 -6.33 5.86 6.11
C SER A 68 -7.04 4.79 6.93
N LYS A 69 -7.04 3.56 6.41
CA LYS A 69 -7.54 2.36 7.10
C LYS A 69 -6.69 1.94 8.30
N TYR A 70 -5.47 2.44 8.42
CA TYR A 70 -4.51 2.06 9.48
C TYR A 70 -4.90 2.58 10.85
N ALA A 71 -5.83 3.54 10.95
CA ALA A 71 -6.36 4.01 12.23
C ALA A 71 -7.19 2.94 12.98
N ASP A 72 -7.74 1.93 12.28
CA ASP A 72 -8.46 0.82 12.91
C ASP A 72 -7.50 -0.34 13.20
N SER A 73 -7.15 -0.53 14.49
CA SER A 73 -6.24 -1.59 14.95
C SER A 73 -6.75 -3.02 14.68
N LYS A 74 -8.05 -3.21 14.42
CA LYS A 74 -8.66 -4.53 14.17
C LYS A 74 -8.55 -4.96 12.72
N THR A 75 -8.49 -4.01 11.79
CA THR A 75 -8.46 -4.26 10.34
C THR A 75 -7.11 -3.95 9.72
N SER A 76 -6.19 -3.26 10.45
CA SER A 76 -4.88 -2.89 9.95
C SER A 76 -3.85 -4.01 10.10
N THR A 77 -2.91 -4.07 9.16
CA THR A 77 -1.69 -4.87 9.24
C THR A 77 -0.60 -4.13 10.03
N GLY A 78 0.45 -4.82 10.46
CA GLY A 78 1.61 -4.21 11.13
C GLY A 78 1.51 -4.13 12.65
N GLY A 79 0.37 -4.53 13.24
CA GLY A 79 0.20 -4.59 14.70
C GLY A 79 0.61 -5.93 15.34
N GLY A 80 0.75 -6.99 14.53
CA GLY A 80 0.98 -8.33 15.03
C GLY A 80 -0.17 -8.87 15.89
N ALA A 81 -1.39 -8.35 15.72
CA ALA A 81 -2.58 -8.81 16.45
C ALA A 81 -3.06 -10.19 15.95
N MET A 82 -2.85 -10.46 14.65
CA MET A 82 -3.20 -11.74 14.04
C MET A 82 -1.96 -12.64 13.91
N PRO A 83 -2.10 -13.98 14.05
CA PRO A 83 -0.95 -14.89 14.00
C PRO A 83 -0.08 -14.75 12.75
N TRP A 84 -0.68 -14.61 11.58
CA TRP A 84 0.04 -14.45 10.31
C TRP A 84 0.85 -13.13 10.24
N ASP A 85 0.31 -12.05 10.80
CA ASP A 85 0.99 -10.75 10.83
C ASP A 85 2.14 -10.76 11.86
N LEU A 86 1.90 -11.39 13.02
CA LEU A 86 2.95 -11.61 14.03
C LEU A 86 4.11 -12.44 13.47
N GLU A 87 3.82 -13.52 12.73
CA GLU A 87 4.84 -14.36 12.10
C GLU A 87 5.66 -13.56 11.09
N ARG A 88 5.01 -12.81 10.21
CA ARG A 88 5.68 -11.94 9.22
C ARG A 88 6.62 -10.94 9.89
N LEU A 89 6.16 -10.25 10.93
CA LEU A 89 6.95 -9.26 11.66
C LEU A 89 8.10 -9.90 12.46
N SER A 90 7.89 -11.10 13.00
CA SER A 90 8.94 -11.86 13.70
C SER A 90 10.04 -12.32 12.75
N VAL A 91 9.70 -12.77 11.54
CA VAL A 91 10.66 -13.12 10.50
C VAL A 91 11.50 -11.90 10.09
N MET A 92 10.86 -10.75 9.88
CA MET A 92 11.55 -9.48 9.56
C MET A 92 12.48 -9.05 10.70
N ALA A 93 12.01 -9.08 11.94
CA ALA A 93 12.82 -8.74 13.11
C ALA A 93 14.05 -9.67 13.23
N ALA A 94 13.88 -10.97 13.01
CA ALA A 94 14.98 -11.94 13.02
C ALA A 94 16.00 -11.68 11.89
N GLU A 95 15.55 -11.31 10.70
CA GLU A 95 16.43 -10.93 9.58
C GLU A 95 17.26 -9.68 9.93
N ILE A 96 16.61 -8.63 10.47
CA ILE A 96 17.30 -7.42 10.93
C ILE A 96 18.30 -7.76 12.03
N ALA A 97 17.89 -8.56 13.01
CA ALA A 97 18.73 -8.96 14.14
C ALA A 97 19.96 -9.78 13.73
N ARG A 98 19.85 -10.55 12.66
CA ARG A 98 20.96 -11.35 12.09
C ARG A 98 21.98 -10.48 11.36
N ILE A 99 21.51 -9.47 10.61
CA ILE A 99 22.37 -8.61 9.79
C ILE A 99 22.96 -7.45 10.62
N LYS A 100 22.19 -6.91 11.55
CA LYS A 100 22.53 -5.80 12.44
C LYS A 100 22.38 -6.27 13.91
N PRO A 101 23.38 -7.01 14.47
CA PRO A 101 23.22 -7.70 15.74
C PRO A 101 23.40 -6.80 16.98
N ASP A 102 23.79 -5.53 16.83
CA ASP A 102 23.98 -4.62 17.96
C ASP A 102 22.64 -4.30 18.64
N ARG A 103 22.42 -4.88 19.82
CA ARG A 103 21.20 -4.70 20.62
C ARG A 103 21.13 -3.35 21.33
N ALA A 104 22.26 -2.63 21.42
CA ALA A 104 22.31 -1.28 21.98
C ALA A 104 22.02 -0.19 20.94
N ALA A 105 21.99 -0.53 19.65
CA ALA A 105 21.65 0.40 18.59
C ALA A 105 20.28 1.03 18.82
N ARG A 106 20.19 2.34 18.60
CA ARG A 106 18.92 3.06 18.62
C ARG A 106 18.25 2.97 17.26
N ILE A 107 17.09 2.31 17.21
CA ILE A 107 16.39 1.97 15.95
C ILE A 107 15.06 2.70 15.88
N LEU A 108 14.81 3.32 14.72
CA LEU A 108 13.53 3.91 14.35
C LEU A 108 12.77 2.98 13.38
N ASP A 109 11.52 2.72 13.69
CA ASP A 109 10.53 2.16 12.75
C ASP A 109 9.64 3.30 12.24
N MET A 110 9.84 3.69 10.98
CA MET A 110 9.07 4.74 10.31
C MET A 110 7.85 4.13 9.64
N GLY A 111 6.65 4.63 9.96
CA GLY A 111 5.40 3.98 9.60
C GLY A 111 5.13 2.78 10.52
N CYS A 112 5.36 2.95 11.82
CA CYS A 112 5.34 1.86 12.79
C CYS A 112 3.95 1.24 13.02
N ALA A 113 2.89 1.80 12.44
CA ALA A 113 1.52 1.36 12.59
C ALA A 113 1.16 1.10 14.08
N ASN A 114 0.79 -0.13 14.44
CA ASN A 114 0.42 -0.50 15.80
C ASN A 114 1.58 -1.14 16.60
N GLY A 115 2.84 -0.99 16.16
CA GLY A 115 4.05 -1.33 16.89
C GLY A 115 4.45 -2.80 16.92
N GLY A 116 3.90 -3.63 16.04
CA GLY A 116 4.17 -5.07 16.03
C GLY A 116 5.63 -5.40 15.74
N LEU A 117 6.29 -4.69 14.81
CA LEU A 117 7.71 -4.90 14.51
C LEU A 117 8.60 -4.48 15.70
N LEU A 118 8.31 -3.35 16.32
CA LEU A 118 9.06 -2.89 17.49
C LEU A 118 8.94 -3.87 18.67
N ARG A 119 7.76 -4.47 18.85
CA ARG A 119 7.58 -5.54 19.85
C ARG A 119 8.45 -6.76 19.48
N ALA A 120 8.43 -7.22 18.24
CA ALA A 120 9.25 -8.35 17.80
C ALA A 120 10.76 -8.08 17.96
N LEU A 121 11.23 -6.87 17.68
CA LEU A 121 12.62 -6.47 17.92
C LEU A 121 12.96 -6.45 19.41
N ARG A 122 12.05 -5.96 20.26
CA ARG A 122 12.22 -5.99 21.72
C ARG A 122 12.37 -7.41 22.26
N ASP A 123 11.54 -8.34 21.76
CA ASP A 123 11.60 -9.75 22.15
C ASP A 123 12.95 -10.39 21.76
N LEU A 124 13.65 -9.86 20.76
CA LEU A 124 15.00 -10.21 20.37
C LEU A 124 16.11 -9.45 21.12
N GLY A 125 15.74 -8.65 22.13
CA GLY A 125 16.68 -7.96 23.02
C GLY A 125 17.10 -6.56 22.60
N PHE A 126 16.51 -5.95 21.58
CA PHE A 126 16.74 -4.54 21.28
C PHE A 126 16.02 -3.66 22.33
N THR A 127 16.73 -2.70 22.92
CA THR A 127 16.22 -1.93 24.05
C THR A 127 15.94 -0.46 23.74
N ARG A 128 16.53 0.08 22.67
CA ARG A 128 16.44 1.51 22.30
C ARG A 128 15.62 1.68 21.02
N LEU A 129 14.32 1.47 21.12
CA LEU A 129 13.38 1.44 20.00
C LEU A 129 12.50 2.69 20.01
N CYS A 130 12.22 3.22 18.82
CA CYS A 130 11.33 4.34 18.59
C CYS A 130 10.44 4.06 17.39
N GLY A 131 9.18 4.50 17.44
CA GLY A 131 8.23 4.46 16.32
C GLY A 131 7.80 5.86 15.91
N ILE A 132 7.59 6.06 14.61
CA ILE A 132 6.92 7.26 14.09
C ILE A 132 5.84 6.81 13.10
N ASP A 133 4.63 7.38 13.23
CA ASP A 133 3.50 7.12 12.34
C ASP A 133 2.68 8.40 12.13
N PRO A 134 2.14 8.66 10.93
CA PRO A 134 1.26 9.82 10.70
C PRO A 134 0.01 9.84 11.58
N SER A 135 -0.48 8.67 12.01
CA SER A 135 -1.64 8.53 12.88
C SER A 135 -1.24 8.66 14.36
N PRO A 136 -1.78 9.66 15.10
CA PRO A 136 -1.58 9.75 16.55
C PRO A 136 -2.09 8.51 17.30
N ALA A 137 -3.16 7.88 16.80
CA ALA A 137 -3.71 6.65 17.37
C ALA A 137 -2.74 5.47 17.24
N CYS A 138 -2.06 5.34 16.08
CA CYS A 138 -1.03 4.33 15.87
C CYS A 138 0.18 4.56 16.80
N ALA A 139 0.65 5.80 16.93
CA ALA A 139 1.74 6.13 17.85
C ALA A 139 1.39 5.77 19.32
N GLU A 140 0.18 6.08 19.77
CA GLU A 140 -0.28 5.71 21.11
C GLU A 140 -0.38 4.19 21.28
N GLN A 141 -0.92 3.48 20.28
CA GLN A 141 -1.00 2.02 20.33
C GLN A 141 0.39 1.38 20.32
N THR A 142 1.34 1.93 19.57
CA THR A 142 2.74 1.47 19.55
C THR A 142 3.37 1.57 20.92
N ARG A 143 3.22 2.69 21.65
CA ARG A 143 3.70 2.84 23.02
C ARG A 143 3.14 1.74 23.93
N ARG A 144 1.85 1.47 23.84
CA ARG A 144 1.19 0.45 24.67
C ARG A 144 1.62 -0.97 24.32
N ALA A 145 1.71 -1.30 23.03
CA ALA A 145 1.98 -2.66 22.57
C ALA A 145 3.45 -3.07 22.68
N SER A 146 4.37 -2.13 22.40
CA SER A 146 5.81 -2.41 22.36
C SER A 146 6.59 -1.86 23.56
N GLY A 147 6.03 -0.87 24.30
CA GLY A 147 6.75 -0.10 25.32
C GLY A 147 7.90 0.74 24.74
N ALA A 148 7.99 0.93 23.43
CA ALA A 148 8.92 1.82 22.77
C ALA A 148 8.43 3.28 22.84
N ASP A 149 9.33 4.25 22.71
CA ASP A 149 8.92 5.62 22.43
C ASP A 149 8.20 5.66 21.08
N ALA A 150 7.13 6.44 20.97
CA ALA A 150 6.48 6.62 19.69
C ALA A 150 5.85 8.01 19.57
N PHE A 151 5.90 8.56 18.34
CA PHE A 151 5.47 9.93 18.05
C PHE A 151 4.58 9.97 16.81
N ALA A 152 3.66 10.93 16.78
CA ALA A 152 2.96 11.27 15.54
C ALA A 152 3.88 12.11 14.66
N GLY A 153 4.02 11.70 13.39
CA GLY A 153 4.90 12.39 12.43
C GLY A 153 5.05 11.62 11.12
N SER A 154 5.85 12.16 10.22
CA SER A 154 6.14 11.58 8.91
C SER A 154 7.58 11.80 8.51
N LEU A 155 8.01 11.25 7.37
CA LEU A 155 9.34 11.51 6.79
C LEU A 155 9.59 13.00 6.51
N PHE A 156 8.55 13.81 6.36
CA PHE A 156 8.63 15.25 6.11
C PHE A 156 8.48 16.10 7.38
N ASN A 157 8.01 15.49 8.47
CA ASN A 157 7.77 16.18 9.73
C ASN A 157 8.11 15.25 10.91
N MET A 158 9.40 14.93 11.03
CA MET A 158 9.91 14.15 12.14
C MET A 158 10.04 15.03 13.39
N PRO A 159 9.45 14.64 14.53
CA PRO A 159 9.59 15.40 15.76
C PRO A 159 11.06 15.39 16.24
N ALA A 160 11.56 16.58 16.62
CA ALA A 160 12.96 16.72 17.07
C ALA A 160 13.27 15.90 18.33
N GLU A 161 12.25 15.67 19.16
CA GLU A 161 12.32 14.85 20.39
C GLU A 161 12.64 13.38 20.08
N ALA A 162 12.35 12.92 18.86
CA ALA A 162 12.71 11.56 18.46
C ALA A 162 14.23 11.34 18.46
N GLY A 163 15.04 12.41 18.29
CA GLY A 163 16.50 12.36 18.37
C GLY A 163 17.17 11.66 17.21
N MET A 164 18.42 11.17 17.41
CA MET A 164 19.25 10.55 16.37
C MET A 164 19.21 9.02 16.47
N PHE A 165 19.40 8.33 15.35
CA PHE A 165 19.27 6.87 15.23
C PHE A 165 20.51 6.23 14.61
N ASP A 166 20.82 5.01 15.04
CA ASP A 166 21.88 4.15 14.50
C ASP A 166 21.32 3.25 13.37
N GLY A 167 20.02 3.05 13.35
CA GLY A 167 19.31 2.32 12.31
C GLY A 167 17.89 2.83 12.08
N MET A 168 17.44 2.75 10.83
CA MET A 168 16.07 3.11 10.46
C MET A 168 15.44 2.01 9.61
N ILE A 169 14.18 1.75 9.85
CA ILE A 169 13.37 0.76 9.12
C ILE A 169 12.26 1.49 8.39
N LEU A 170 12.09 1.18 7.10
CA LEU A 170 11.02 1.61 6.21
C LEU A 170 10.34 0.38 5.62
N SER A 171 9.39 -0.20 6.36
CA SER A 171 8.67 -1.38 5.91
C SER A 171 7.31 -1.01 5.35
N HIS A 172 7.12 -1.19 4.05
CA HIS A 172 5.90 -0.80 3.33
C HIS A 172 5.54 0.69 3.51
N VAL A 173 6.51 1.56 3.25
CA VAL A 173 6.38 3.02 3.35
C VAL A 173 6.64 3.70 2.02
N LEU A 174 7.75 3.36 1.33
CA LEU A 174 8.20 4.12 0.16
C LEU A 174 7.30 3.97 -1.06
N GLU A 175 6.51 2.90 -1.17
CA GLU A 175 5.49 2.74 -2.21
C GLU A 175 4.40 3.82 -2.15
N HIS A 176 4.23 4.44 -0.98
CA HIS A 176 3.21 5.45 -0.70
C HIS A 176 3.70 6.90 -0.81
N ILE A 177 5.02 7.12 -0.82
CA ILE A 177 5.62 8.45 -0.75
C ILE A 177 5.75 9.04 -2.15
N ARG A 178 5.10 10.18 -2.40
CA ARG A 178 5.19 10.85 -3.70
C ARG A 178 6.56 11.45 -3.94
N ASP A 179 7.11 12.16 -2.98
CA ASP A 179 8.35 12.90 -3.11
C ASP A 179 9.51 12.15 -2.43
N LEU A 180 9.90 10.99 -3.03
CA LEU A 180 10.84 10.02 -2.46
C LEU A 180 12.21 10.62 -2.09
N LYS A 181 12.87 11.33 -3.01
CA LYS A 181 14.20 11.90 -2.73
C LYS A 181 14.16 12.95 -1.63
N PRO A 182 13.24 13.95 -1.64
CA PRO A 182 13.11 14.89 -0.53
C PRO A 182 12.90 14.18 0.82
N ALA A 183 12.04 13.16 0.86
CA ALA A 183 11.78 12.39 2.09
C ALA A 183 13.04 11.70 2.61
N LEU A 184 13.75 10.97 1.72
CA LEU A 184 14.97 10.23 2.10
C LEU A 184 16.14 11.16 2.45
N VAL A 185 16.24 12.33 1.82
CA VAL A 185 17.25 13.34 2.17
C VAL A 185 16.96 13.98 3.53
N GLU A 186 15.70 14.31 3.81
CA GLU A 186 15.32 14.90 5.10
C GLU A 186 15.54 13.92 6.25
N MET A 187 15.17 12.64 6.11
CA MET A 187 15.36 11.66 7.16
C MET A 187 16.84 11.42 7.53
N ARG A 188 17.80 11.67 6.62
CA ARG A 188 19.23 11.55 6.92
C ARG A 188 19.69 12.45 8.06
N ARG A 189 18.99 13.56 8.31
CA ARG A 189 19.29 14.50 9.41
C ARG A 189 19.11 13.88 10.80
N PHE A 190 18.40 12.74 10.86
CA PHE A 190 18.14 11.99 12.08
C PHE A 190 18.99 10.72 12.20
N LEU A 191 19.99 10.55 11.31
CA LEU A 191 20.86 9.39 11.31
C LEU A 191 22.25 9.74 11.83
N ASN A 192 22.77 8.92 12.74
CA ASN A 192 24.14 8.99 13.21
C ASN A 192 25.12 8.66 12.06
N PRO A 193 26.37 9.14 12.11
CA PRO A 193 27.42 8.67 11.23
C PRO A 193 27.55 7.13 11.29
N GLY A 194 27.55 6.48 10.11
CA GLY A 194 27.59 5.02 10.02
C GLY A 194 26.27 4.32 10.30
N ALA A 195 25.16 5.06 10.39
CA ALA A 195 23.83 4.48 10.52
C ALA A 195 23.45 3.64 9.30
N TRP A 196 22.56 2.68 9.53
CA TRP A 196 22.03 1.80 8.50
C TRP A 196 20.55 2.03 8.25
N LEU A 197 20.11 1.62 7.06
CA LEU A 197 18.73 1.65 6.61
C LEU A 197 18.31 0.23 6.18
N TYR A 198 17.13 -0.20 6.62
CA TYR A 198 16.40 -1.32 6.06
C TYR A 198 15.16 -0.81 5.34
N VAL A 199 14.98 -1.22 4.10
CA VAL A 199 13.79 -0.92 3.31
C VAL A 199 13.16 -2.20 2.84
N GLU A 200 11.84 -2.33 3.00
CA GLU A 200 11.03 -3.40 2.42
C GLU A 200 9.81 -2.80 1.73
N THR A 201 9.54 -3.22 0.50
CA THR A 201 8.38 -2.77 -0.29
C THR A 201 7.83 -3.92 -1.12
N PRO A 202 6.61 -3.80 -1.67
CA PRO A 202 6.13 -4.72 -2.70
C PRO A 202 7.11 -4.82 -3.87
N ASP A 203 7.33 -6.05 -4.33
CA ASP A 203 8.19 -6.32 -5.48
C ASP A 203 7.38 -6.34 -6.77
N ALA A 204 7.42 -5.22 -7.48
CA ALA A 204 6.64 -5.04 -8.72
C ALA A 204 7.10 -5.95 -9.87
N SER A 205 8.30 -6.50 -9.80
CA SER A 205 8.79 -7.45 -10.80
C SER A 205 8.07 -8.80 -10.75
N ARG A 206 7.31 -9.07 -9.65
CA ARG A 206 6.63 -10.34 -9.38
C ARG A 206 5.12 -10.22 -9.16
N TYR A 207 4.50 -9.06 -9.38
CA TYR A 207 3.07 -8.86 -9.15
C TYR A 207 2.17 -9.87 -9.85
N LYS A 208 2.51 -10.27 -11.10
CA LYS A 208 1.70 -11.22 -11.86
C LYS A 208 1.56 -12.60 -11.20
N ASP A 209 2.58 -13.02 -10.43
CA ASP A 209 2.63 -14.33 -9.80
C ASP A 209 1.75 -14.41 -8.53
N HIS A 210 1.26 -13.26 -8.07
CA HIS A 210 0.47 -13.10 -6.84
C HIS A 210 -0.84 -12.34 -7.07
N LEU A 211 -1.37 -12.38 -8.29
CA LEU A 211 -2.61 -11.70 -8.64
C LEU A 211 -3.82 -12.41 -8.02
N ILE A 212 -4.57 -11.69 -7.17
CA ILE A 212 -5.82 -12.14 -6.53
C ILE A 212 -7.00 -11.30 -7.02
N SER A 213 -6.72 -10.04 -7.37
CA SER A 213 -7.70 -9.08 -7.86
C SER A 213 -7.10 -8.28 -9.01
N PRO A 214 -7.86 -7.97 -10.08
CA PRO A 214 -7.31 -7.22 -11.21
C PRO A 214 -6.77 -5.87 -10.77
N PHE A 215 -5.53 -5.58 -11.17
CA PHE A 215 -4.84 -4.32 -10.89
C PHE A 215 -4.72 -3.98 -9.39
N GLN A 216 -4.71 -4.98 -8.49
CA GLN A 216 -4.67 -4.78 -7.04
C GLN A 216 -3.50 -3.90 -6.58
N ASP A 217 -2.38 -3.94 -7.29
CA ASP A 217 -1.17 -3.19 -6.96
C ASP A 217 -1.16 -1.77 -7.56
N PHE A 218 -2.05 -1.48 -8.51
CA PHE A 218 -2.28 -0.15 -9.07
C PHE A 218 -3.48 0.48 -8.37
N ASN A 219 -3.32 0.80 -7.09
CA ASN A 219 -4.36 1.36 -6.26
C ASN A 219 -4.09 2.85 -5.93
N THR A 220 -4.94 3.50 -5.18
CA THR A 220 -4.79 4.92 -4.85
C THR A 220 -3.59 5.23 -3.96
N GLU A 221 -3.06 4.24 -3.26
CA GLU A 221 -2.00 4.39 -2.26
C GLU A 221 -0.61 3.95 -2.77
N HIS A 222 -0.53 2.88 -3.60
CA HIS A 222 0.72 2.35 -4.15
C HIS A 222 1.08 3.09 -5.44
N ILE A 223 1.84 4.16 -5.31
CA ILE A 223 2.21 5.05 -6.42
C ILE A 223 3.64 4.85 -6.92
N ASN A 224 4.41 3.99 -6.27
CA ASN A 224 5.77 3.64 -6.68
C ASN A 224 5.89 2.12 -6.76
N HIS A 225 6.32 1.62 -7.92
CA HIS A 225 6.41 0.20 -8.21
C HIS A 225 7.88 -0.19 -8.31
N PHE A 226 8.42 -0.71 -7.21
CA PHE A 226 9.84 -1.00 -7.08
C PHE A 226 10.21 -2.38 -7.61
N SER A 227 11.40 -2.46 -8.22
CA SER A 227 12.24 -3.65 -8.29
C SER A 227 13.45 -3.44 -7.37
N VAL A 228 14.23 -4.49 -7.13
CA VAL A 228 15.48 -4.39 -6.36
C VAL A 228 16.41 -3.34 -6.98
N GLN A 229 16.61 -3.36 -8.31
CA GLN A 229 17.49 -2.42 -9.00
C GLN A 229 17.02 -0.97 -8.84
N CYS A 230 15.71 -0.72 -8.96
CA CYS A 230 15.16 0.63 -8.79
C CYS A 230 15.29 1.13 -7.35
N MET A 231 15.14 0.26 -6.34
CA MET A 231 15.37 0.59 -4.94
C MET A 231 16.84 0.92 -4.68
N VAL A 232 17.77 0.12 -5.16
CA VAL A 232 19.22 0.38 -5.06
C VAL A 232 19.59 1.72 -5.70
N ASN A 233 19.04 2.01 -6.88
CA ASN A 233 19.25 3.31 -7.54
C ASN A 233 18.75 4.48 -6.67
N LEU A 234 17.53 4.37 -6.13
CA LEU A 234 16.95 5.43 -5.29
C LEU A 234 17.82 5.70 -4.07
N LEU A 235 18.20 4.65 -3.36
CA LEU A 235 19.02 4.76 -2.15
C LEU A 235 20.40 5.37 -2.47
N ALA A 236 21.03 4.93 -3.57
CA ALA A 236 22.31 5.48 -4.03
C ALA A 236 22.22 6.98 -4.39
N GLN A 237 21.10 7.40 -5.01
CA GLN A 237 20.86 8.83 -5.30
C GLN A 237 20.60 9.67 -4.05
N CYS A 238 20.26 9.02 -2.92
CA CYS A 238 20.03 9.66 -1.63
C CYS A 238 21.20 9.52 -0.65
N GLY A 239 22.37 9.03 -1.10
CA GLY A 239 23.59 8.95 -0.30
C GLY A 239 23.64 7.73 0.62
N PHE A 240 23.07 6.62 0.20
CA PHE A 240 23.18 5.31 0.86
C PHE A 240 23.91 4.32 -0.05
N THR A 241 24.67 3.41 0.55
CA THR A 241 25.35 2.33 -0.17
C THR A 241 24.73 1.00 0.24
N SER A 242 24.05 0.33 -0.69
CA SER A 242 23.43 -0.97 -0.48
C SER A 242 24.49 -2.06 -0.33
N PHE A 243 24.33 -2.94 0.68
CA PHE A 243 25.26 -4.05 0.93
C PHE A 243 24.57 -5.42 1.02
N ALA A 244 23.27 -5.47 1.22
CA ALA A 244 22.48 -6.71 1.16
C ALA A 244 21.10 -6.39 0.59
N GLN A 245 20.60 -7.25 -0.29
CA GLN A 245 19.29 -7.08 -0.93
C GLN A 245 18.78 -8.43 -1.42
N GLY A 246 17.47 -8.50 -1.63
CA GLY A 246 16.83 -9.71 -2.14
C GLY A 246 15.34 -9.56 -2.36
N GLN A 247 14.77 -10.67 -2.76
CA GLN A 247 13.33 -10.83 -2.97
C GLN A 247 12.83 -11.89 -2.00
N LYS A 248 11.62 -11.72 -1.50
CA LYS A 248 10.96 -12.68 -0.62
C LYS A 248 9.46 -12.73 -0.90
N THR A 249 8.79 -13.69 -0.29
CA THR A 249 7.34 -13.77 -0.26
C THR A 249 6.90 -13.62 1.19
N ILE A 250 5.98 -12.72 1.45
CA ILE A 250 5.39 -12.47 2.77
C ILE A 250 3.91 -12.84 2.74
N LEU A 251 3.25 -12.90 3.90
CA LEU A 251 1.81 -12.96 3.97
C LEU A 251 1.25 -11.54 4.09
N SER A 252 0.35 -11.16 3.20
CA SER A 252 -0.40 -9.89 3.26
C SER A 252 -1.76 -10.02 3.95
N ALA A 253 -2.27 -11.26 4.03
CA ALA A 253 -3.44 -11.69 4.77
C ALA A 253 -3.35 -13.22 5.00
N PRO A 254 -4.27 -13.85 5.76
CA PRO A 254 -4.27 -15.30 5.93
C PRO A 254 -4.26 -16.03 4.58
N ASN A 255 -3.28 -16.90 4.36
CA ASN A 255 -3.10 -17.68 3.12
C ASN A 255 -2.95 -16.85 1.84
N MET A 256 -2.54 -15.59 1.96
CA MET A 256 -2.34 -14.69 0.81
C MET A 256 -0.85 -14.34 0.68
N PRO A 257 -0.06 -15.13 -0.07
CA PRO A 257 1.33 -14.83 -0.33
C PRO A 257 1.43 -13.57 -1.20
N TYR A 258 2.38 -12.71 -0.87
CA TYR A 258 2.59 -11.44 -1.55
C TYR A 258 4.09 -11.18 -1.79
N PRO A 259 4.49 -10.67 -2.97
CA PRO A 259 5.89 -10.49 -3.28
C PRO A 259 6.43 -9.24 -2.60
N ALA A 260 7.57 -9.36 -1.97
CA ALA A 260 8.30 -8.25 -1.38
C ALA A 260 9.77 -8.30 -1.78
N LEU A 261 10.39 -7.13 -1.83
CA LEU A 261 11.83 -6.96 -1.92
C LEU A 261 12.33 -6.28 -0.65
N PHE A 262 13.62 -6.49 -0.34
CA PHE A 262 14.29 -5.78 0.73
C PHE A 262 15.67 -5.30 0.31
N VAL A 263 16.13 -4.22 0.93
CA VAL A 263 17.49 -3.68 0.78
C VAL A 263 17.99 -3.22 2.15
N PHE A 264 19.21 -3.64 2.53
CA PHE A 264 20.00 -3.03 3.58
C PHE A 264 21.04 -2.09 2.95
N ALA A 265 21.16 -0.90 3.51
CA ALA A 265 22.13 0.08 3.05
C ALA A 265 22.75 0.82 4.23
N ASP A 266 24.01 1.20 4.12
CA ASP A 266 24.68 2.08 5.09
C ASP A 266 24.68 3.51 4.57
N LEU A 267 24.60 4.48 5.48
CA LEU A 267 24.74 5.89 5.15
C LEU A 267 26.15 6.14 4.64
N ALA A 268 26.27 6.55 3.38
CA ALA A 268 27.55 6.78 2.73
C ALA A 268 28.26 8.01 3.31
N PRO A 269 29.55 7.92 3.66
CA PRO A 269 30.34 9.09 4.00
C PRO A 269 30.37 10.11 2.86
N GLY A 270 30.10 11.38 3.16
CA GLY A 270 30.16 12.47 2.18
C GLY A 270 29.01 12.51 1.17
N GLY A 271 28.00 11.63 1.29
CA GLY A 271 26.81 11.68 0.43
C GLY A 271 27.08 11.36 -1.03
N ALA A 272 28.02 10.46 -1.32
CA ALA A 272 28.37 10.08 -2.70
C ALA A 272 27.14 9.53 -3.44
N THR A 273 26.85 10.14 -4.60
CA THR A 273 25.84 9.66 -5.53
C THR A 273 26.48 8.78 -6.60
N HIS A 274 25.84 7.68 -6.93
CA HIS A 274 26.31 6.77 -7.99
C HIS A 274 25.48 6.95 -9.26
N ALA A 275 26.05 6.55 -10.40
CA ALA A 275 25.32 6.53 -11.65
C ALA A 275 24.11 5.58 -11.55
N VAL A 276 22.98 6.05 -12.10
CA VAL A 276 21.75 5.23 -12.12
C VAL A 276 21.91 4.13 -13.16
N VAL A 277 21.68 2.88 -12.76
CA VAL A 277 21.65 1.71 -13.64
C VAL A 277 20.22 1.50 -14.12
N LYS A 278 20.02 1.39 -15.43
CA LYS A 278 18.68 1.18 -15.98
C LYS A 278 18.17 -0.23 -15.67
N ASP A 279 16.94 -0.31 -15.15
CA ASP A 279 16.23 -1.59 -15.04
C ASP A 279 15.59 -1.93 -16.38
N GLU A 280 16.08 -2.96 -17.04
CA GLU A 280 15.57 -3.43 -18.33
C GLU A 280 14.43 -4.46 -18.18
N THR A 281 14.11 -4.89 -16.96
CA THR A 281 13.19 -6.00 -16.69
C THR A 281 11.84 -5.57 -16.13
N LEU A 282 11.81 -4.56 -15.26
CA LEU A 282 10.62 -4.13 -14.54
C LEU A 282 9.46 -3.77 -15.47
N LYS A 283 9.74 -3.03 -16.55
CA LYS A 283 8.72 -2.69 -17.55
C LYS A 283 8.04 -3.93 -18.12
N ARG A 284 8.82 -4.94 -18.51
CA ARG A 284 8.29 -6.19 -19.08
C ARG A 284 7.39 -6.91 -18.07
N SER A 285 7.84 -7.03 -16.82
CA SER A 285 7.07 -7.68 -15.76
C SER A 285 5.73 -6.97 -15.51
N LEU A 286 5.72 -5.63 -15.52
CA LEU A 286 4.48 -4.87 -15.35
C LEU A 286 3.56 -4.95 -16.58
N VAL A 287 4.08 -5.01 -17.80
CA VAL A 287 3.26 -5.23 -19.01
C VAL A 287 2.57 -6.61 -18.95
N GLU A 288 3.27 -7.63 -18.47
CA GLU A 288 2.68 -8.96 -18.23
C GLU A 288 1.60 -8.91 -17.15
N TYR A 289 1.86 -8.24 -16.01
CA TYR A 289 0.88 -8.03 -14.94
C TYR A 289 -0.36 -7.29 -15.44
N ILE A 290 -0.20 -6.23 -16.24
CA ILE A 290 -1.31 -5.47 -16.85
C ILE A 290 -2.14 -6.39 -17.75
N SER A 291 -1.49 -7.23 -18.56
CA SER A 291 -2.18 -8.16 -19.46
C SER A 291 -3.02 -9.19 -18.69
N VAL A 292 -2.47 -9.79 -17.63
CA VAL A 292 -3.20 -10.74 -16.78
C VAL A 292 -4.35 -10.06 -16.04
N SER A 293 -4.10 -8.89 -15.47
CA SER A 293 -5.12 -8.08 -14.76
C SER A 293 -6.29 -7.70 -15.69
N ARG A 294 -5.99 -7.35 -16.94
CA ARG A 294 -7.04 -7.00 -17.93
C ARG A 294 -7.93 -8.20 -18.22
N ARG A 295 -7.35 -9.38 -18.49
CA ARG A 295 -8.16 -10.61 -18.70
C ARG A 295 -9.05 -10.92 -17.51
N SER A 296 -8.52 -10.79 -16.28
CA SER A 296 -9.29 -10.98 -15.05
C SER A 296 -10.44 -9.96 -14.93
N LEU A 297 -10.18 -8.68 -15.27
CA LEU A 297 -11.21 -7.64 -15.28
C LEU A 297 -12.30 -7.92 -16.34
N ASP A 298 -11.93 -8.39 -17.53
CA ASP A 298 -12.87 -8.76 -18.58
C ASP A 298 -13.79 -9.92 -18.14
N GLY A 299 -13.24 -10.90 -17.40
CA GLY A 299 -14.00 -11.98 -16.78
C GLY A 299 -15.01 -11.47 -15.74
N ILE A 300 -14.60 -10.53 -14.89
CA ILE A 300 -15.50 -9.88 -13.93
C ILE A 300 -16.57 -9.05 -14.65
N GLU A 301 -16.23 -8.32 -15.71
CA GLU A 301 -17.21 -7.54 -16.50
C GLU A 301 -18.30 -8.44 -17.08
N ALA A 302 -17.96 -9.62 -17.59
CA ALA A 302 -18.94 -10.58 -18.09
C ALA A 302 -19.92 -11.03 -16.98
N GLN A 303 -19.43 -11.28 -15.76
CA GLN A 303 -20.24 -11.62 -14.60
C GLN A 303 -21.15 -10.45 -14.18
N LEU A 304 -20.63 -9.22 -14.17
CA LEU A 304 -21.39 -8.00 -13.87
C LEU A 304 -22.51 -7.78 -14.88
N GLN A 305 -22.24 -7.92 -16.17
CA GLN A 305 -23.27 -7.80 -17.21
C GLN A 305 -24.38 -8.83 -17.04
N ALA A 306 -24.06 -10.06 -16.67
CA ALA A 306 -25.06 -11.09 -16.39
C ALA A 306 -25.90 -10.73 -15.16
N ALA A 307 -25.29 -10.28 -14.09
CA ALA A 307 -25.97 -9.86 -12.86
C ALA A 307 -26.91 -8.67 -13.10
N ILE A 308 -26.45 -7.64 -13.81
CA ILE A 308 -27.22 -6.41 -14.11
C ILE A 308 -28.41 -6.73 -15.02
N ARG A 309 -28.26 -7.66 -15.97
CA ARG A 309 -29.40 -8.11 -16.81
C ARG A 309 -30.44 -8.89 -16.02
N ALA A 310 -30.02 -9.67 -15.03
CA ALA A 310 -30.92 -10.49 -14.21
C ALA A 310 -31.64 -9.68 -13.11
N HIS A 311 -31.04 -8.59 -12.67
CA HIS A 311 -31.51 -7.85 -11.52
C HIS A 311 -31.54 -6.35 -11.81
N PRO A 312 -32.72 -5.68 -11.71
CA PRO A 312 -32.86 -4.25 -12.00
C PRO A 312 -32.21 -3.37 -10.93
N GLU A 313 -31.98 -3.90 -9.73
CA GLU A 313 -31.37 -3.22 -8.59
C GLU A 313 -30.33 -4.10 -7.94
N LEU A 314 -29.28 -3.48 -7.39
CA LEU A 314 -28.19 -4.14 -6.70
C LEU A 314 -27.83 -3.42 -5.40
N ILE A 315 -27.49 -4.17 -4.37
CA ILE A 315 -26.69 -3.72 -3.24
C ILE A 315 -25.25 -4.14 -3.49
N VAL A 316 -24.28 -3.24 -3.31
CA VAL A 316 -22.87 -3.58 -3.47
C VAL A 316 -22.20 -3.63 -2.10
N TRP A 317 -21.66 -4.79 -1.73
CA TRP A 317 -20.90 -4.97 -0.50
C TRP A 317 -19.41 -4.89 -0.75
N GLY A 318 -18.77 -3.94 -0.07
CA GLY A 318 -17.38 -3.54 -0.19
C GLY A 318 -17.22 -2.27 -1.02
N THR A 319 -16.55 -1.26 -0.45
CA THR A 319 -16.28 0.03 -1.07
C THR A 319 -14.78 0.29 -1.23
N GLY A 320 -14.00 -0.81 -1.29
CA GLY A 320 -12.55 -0.76 -1.46
C GLY A 320 -12.08 -0.54 -2.90
N GLN A 321 -10.79 -0.69 -3.12
CA GLN A 321 -10.10 -0.38 -4.39
C GLN A 321 -10.71 -1.08 -5.61
N LEU A 322 -11.09 -2.37 -5.47
CA LEU A 322 -11.75 -3.09 -6.58
C LEU A 322 -13.08 -2.44 -6.97
N THR A 323 -13.93 -2.12 -6.00
CA THR A 323 -15.22 -1.46 -6.26
C THR A 323 -15.03 -0.11 -6.94
N MET A 324 -14.11 0.72 -6.47
CA MET A 324 -13.79 2.02 -7.06
C MET A 324 -13.39 1.88 -8.54
N LYS A 325 -12.60 0.84 -8.86
CA LYS A 325 -12.19 0.52 -10.22
C LYS A 325 -13.36 -0.02 -11.06
N LEU A 326 -14.13 -0.95 -10.53
CA LEU A 326 -15.29 -1.51 -11.25
C LEU A 326 -16.32 -0.44 -11.59
N LEU A 327 -16.57 0.50 -10.70
CA LEU A 327 -17.46 1.65 -10.96
C LEU A 327 -16.94 2.56 -12.07
N ALA A 328 -15.63 2.69 -12.21
CA ALA A 328 -15.01 3.56 -13.21
C ALA A 328 -14.92 2.88 -14.61
N GLU A 329 -14.65 1.58 -14.67
CA GLU A 329 -14.19 0.92 -15.88
C GLU A 329 -15.10 -0.22 -16.39
N THR A 330 -16.20 -0.54 -15.67
CA THR A 330 -17.10 -1.65 -16.01
C THR A 330 -18.57 -1.22 -16.10
N SER A 331 -19.44 -2.15 -16.47
CA SER A 331 -20.89 -1.96 -16.50
C SER A 331 -21.48 -1.64 -15.11
N LEU A 332 -20.78 -1.98 -14.01
CA LEU A 332 -21.21 -1.63 -12.65
C LEU A 332 -21.42 -0.11 -12.49
N GLY A 333 -20.64 0.70 -13.20
CA GLY A 333 -20.78 2.15 -13.20
C GLY A 333 -22.11 2.67 -13.76
N ARG A 334 -22.88 1.84 -14.45
CA ARG A 334 -24.21 2.17 -15.00
C ARG A 334 -25.35 1.39 -14.34
N ALA A 335 -25.04 0.50 -13.39
CA ALA A 335 -26.04 -0.27 -12.66
C ALA A 335 -26.86 0.61 -11.72
N ASN A 336 -28.10 0.24 -11.49
CA ASN A 336 -28.93 0.85 -10.45
C ASN A 336 -28.53 0.26 -9.09
N ILE A 337 -27.62 0.96 -8.40
CA ILE A 337 -27.13 0.58 -7.06
C ILE A 337 -27.98 1.35 -6.05
N VAL A 338 -28.77 0.63 -5.25
CA VAL A 338 -29.68 1.23 -4.25
C VAL A 338 -28.99 1.49 -2.91
N ALA A 339 -27.90 0.74 -2.61
CA ALA A 339 -27.07 0.97 -1.43
C ALA A 339 -25.67 0.39 -1.65
N PHE A 340 -24.67 1.05 -1.08
CA PHE A 340 -23.40 0.40 -0.77
C PHE A 340 -23.42 -0.03 0.69
N THR A 341 -22.72 -1.13 1.01
CA THR A 341 -22.51 -1.53 2.40
C THR A 341 -21.05 -1.90 2.63
N ASP A 342 -20.51 -1.54 3.76
CA ASP A 342 -19.14 -1.84 4.14
C ASP A 342 -19.06 -2.15 5.65
N SER A 343 -18.29 -3.17 6.00
CA SER A 343 -18.06 -3.54 7.40
C SER A 343 -17.11 -2.58 8.10
N ASN A 344 -16.28 -1.84 7.33
CA ASN A 344 -15.36 -0.86 7.91
C ASN A 344 -16.11 0.43 8.29
N PRO A 345 -16.15 0.80 9.59
CA PRO A 345 -16.86 2.00 10.06
C PRO A 345 -16.36 3.29 9.38
N THR A 346 -15.08 3.34 8.98
CA THR A 346 -14.51 4.52 8.30
C THR A 346 -15.17 4.82 6.95
N ASN A 347 -15.76 3.82 6.30
CA ASN A 347 -16.45 3.98 5.02
C ASN A 347 -17.94 4.30 5.19
N GLN A 348 -18.52 3.97 6.34
CA GLN A 348 -19.94 4.16 6.60
C GLN A 348 -20.31 5.64 6.73
N GLY A 349 -21.50 5.99 6.27
CA GLY A 349 -22.00 7.37 6.25
C GLY A 349 -21.50 8.23 5.09
N LYS A 350 -20.52 7.76 4.31
CA LYS A 350 -20.05 8.44 3.10
C LYS A 350 -21.03 8.23 1.94
N LEU A 351 -20.93 9.10 0.95
CA LEU A 351 -21.63 8.95 -0.33
C LEU A 351 -20.63 8.48 -1.40
N LEU A 352 -21.03 7.50 -2.18
CA LEU A 352 -20.32 7.03 -3.36
C LEU A 352 -21.27 7.16 -4.56
N ARG A 353 -20.97 8.09 -5.47
CA ARG A 353 -21.88 8.49 -6.57
C ARG A 353 -23.28 8.92 -6.10
N GLY A 354 -23.36 9.61 -4.98
CA GLY A 354 -24.62 10.04 -4.38
C GLY A 354 -25.42 8.94 -3.69
N VAL A 355 -24.92 7.69 -3.68
CA VAL A 355 -25.56 6.55 -3.00
C VAL A 355 -24.90 6.35 -1.63
N PRO A 356 -25.66 6.18 -0.54
CA PRO A 356 -25.10 6.06 0.79
C PRO A 356 -24.36 4.72 1.00
N VAL A 357 -23.25 4.78 1.75
CA VAL A 357 -22.57 3.61 2.29
C VAL A 357 -23.11 3.35 3.69
N VAL A 358 -23.86 2.27 3.86
CA VAL A 358 -24.52 1.92 5.15
C VAL A 358 -23.78 0.80 5.86
N ALA A 359 -23.97 0.71 7.18
CA ALA A 359 -23.54 -0.45 7.95
C ALA A 359 -24.33 -1.70 7.51
N PRO A 360 -23.71 -2.91 7.50
CA PRO A 360 -24.42 -4.14 7.10
C PRO A 360 -25.70 -4.41 7.87
N GLN A 361 -25.71 -4.07 9.16
CA GLN A 361 -26.87 -4.22 10.04
C GLN A 361 -28.05 -3.30 9.66
N SER A 362 -27.77 -2.23 8.92
CA SER A 362 -28.76 -1.22 8.52
C SER A 362 -29.39 -1.48 7.16
N LEU A 363 -29.07 -2.62 6.51
CA LEU A 363 -29.66 -2.99 5.21
C LEU A 363 -31.16 -3.27 5.36
N THR A 364 -31.98 -2.52 4.64
CA THR A 364 -33.45 -2.59 4.67
C THR A 364 -34.07 -3.22 3.43
N ALA A 365 -33.39 -3.14 2.28
CA ALA A 365 -33.89 -3.69 1.00
C ALA A 365 -33.65 -5.22 0.94
N ARG A 366 -34.57 -6.01 1.47
CA ARG A 366 -34.41 -7.44 1.71
C ARG A 366 -34.47 -8.30 0.44
N ASP A 367 -35.15 -7.85 -0.61
CA ASP A 367 -35.36 -8.61 -1.85
C ASP A 367 -34.31 -8.26 -2.93
N VAL A 368 -33.46 -7.25 -2.67
CA VAL A 368 -32.43 -6.81 -3.62
C VAL A 368 -31.17 -7.66 -3.44
N PRO A 369 -30.58 -8.24 -4.50
CA PRO A 369 -29.39 -9.05 -4.36
C PRO A 369 -28.18 -8.23 -3.93
N ILE A 370 -27.32 -8.89 -3.13
CA ILE A 370 -26.03 -8.35 -2.68
C ILE A 370 -24.93 -8.83 -3.62
N LEU A 371 -24.32 -7.90 -4.34
CA LEU A 371 -23.10 -8.12 -5.09
C LEU A 371 -21.90 -7.99 -4.16
N VAL A 372 -21.16 -9.07 -3.94
CA VAL A 372 -19.92 -9.08 -3.17
C VAL A 372 -18.79 -8.59 -4.07
N ALA A 373 -18.47 -7.28 -3.98
CA ALA A 373 -17.48 -6.61 -4.81
C ALA A 373 -16.07 -6.66 -4.18
N SER A 374 -15.68 -7.85 -3.69
CA SER A 374 -14.35 -8.13 -3.14
C SER A 374 -13.95 -9.55 -3.49
N THR A 375 -12.80 -9.74 -4.11
CA THR A 375 -12.21 -11.08 -4.33
C THR A 375 -11.40 -11.52 -3.11
N ILE A 376 -10.77 -10.58 -2.42
CA ILE A 376 -9.89 -10.83 -1.27
C ILE A 376 -10.71 -11.20 -0.01
N ASN A 377 -11.77 -10.46 0.27
CA ASN A 377 -12.57 -10.61 1.50
C ASN A 377 -13.92 -11.31 1.26
N ALA A 378 -14.10 -11.97 0.10
CA ALA A 378 -15.39 -12.56 -0.28
C ALA A 378 -15.93 -13.52 0.79
N ASP A 379 -15.09 -14.44 1.28
CA ASP A 379 -15.51 -15.45 2.29
C ASP A 379 -15.88 -14.81 3.62
N SER A 380 -15.16 -13.79 4.07
CA SER A 380 -15.48 -13.02 5.29
C SER A 380 -16.80 -12.26 5.15
N ILE A 381 -17.06 -11.70 3.97
CA ILE A 381 -18.33 -11.01 3.67
C ILE A 381 -19.48 -12.02 3.66
N LEU A 382 -19.32 -13.19 3.04
CA LEU A 382 -20.32 -14.25 3.03
C LEU A 382 -20.64 -14.73 4.46
N ALA A 383 -19.63 -14.91 5.29
CA ALA A 383 -19.83 -15.27 6.71
C ALA A 383 -20.61 -14.17 7.46
N SER A 384 -20.33 -12.90 7.19
CA SER A 384 -21.08 -11.77 7.78
C SER A 384 -22.54 -11.74 7.34
N ILE A 385 -22.82 -12.01 6.06
CA ILE A 385 -24.20 -12.10 5.54
C ILE A 385 -24.98 -13.19 6.29
N GLN A 386 -24.35 -14.36 6.48
CA GLN A 386 -24.96 -15.47 7.23
C GLN A 386 -25.21 -15.13 8.69
N GLN A 387 -24.22 -14.54 9.39
CA GLN A 387 -24.34 -14.14 10.80
C GLN A 387 -25.43 -13.10 11.02
N LEU A 388 -25.63 -12.19 10.08
CA LEU A 388 -26.66 -11.16 10.13
C LEU A 388 -28.05 -11.67 9.69
N ASN A 389 -28.14 -12.94 9.27
CA ASN A 389 -29.37 -13.55 8.74
C ASN A 389 -30.02 -12.69 7.65
N LEU A 390 -29.20 -12.13 6.73
CA LEU A 390 -29.71 -11.34 5.61
C LEU A 390 -30.35 -12.28 4.58
N PRO A 391 -31.61 -12.10 4.21
CA PRO A 391 -32.33 -13.00 3.29
C PRO A 391 -31.99 -12.73 1.81
N ASN A 392 -31.21 -11.70 1.53
CA ASN A 392 -30.89 -11.23 0.18
C ASN A 392 -30.20 -12.33 -0.65
N PRO A 393 -30.56 -12.51 -1.92
CA PRO A 393 -29.75 -13.30 -2.85
C PRO A 393 -28.31 -12.76 -2.93
N VAL A 394 -27.32 -13.65 -3.04
CA VAL A 394 -25.91 -13.24 -3.06
C VAL A 394 -25.28 -13.55 -4.40
N ILE A 395 -24.61 -12.55 -4.98
CA ILE A 395 -23.82 -12.65 -6.20
C ILE A 395 -22.34 -12.48 -5.81
N ARG A 396 -21.53 -13.52 -5.99
CA ARG A 396 -20.11 -13.51 -5.75
C ARG A 396 -19.34 -13.28 -7.04
N LEU A 397 -18.47 -12.27 -7.09
CA LEU A 397 -17.51 -12.10 -8.17
C LEU A 397 -16.30 -13.01 -7.96
N SER A 398 -15.81 -13.62 -9.04
CA SER A 398 -14.58 -14.41 -9.07
C SER A 398 -13.60 -13.79 -10.05
N ALA A 399 -12.35 -13.59 -9.63
CA ALA A 399 -11.25 -13.33 -10.54
C ALA A 399 -10.84 -14.67 -11.17
N SER A 400 -11.27 -14.92 -12.39
CA SER A 400 -10.90 -16.10 -13.19
C SER A 400 -9.64 -15.83 -14.00
#